data_280fcb543e921b81d0c2cbfd41db2e6d
#
_entry.id   280fcb543e921b81d0c2cbfd41db2e6d
#
_cell.length_a   1.000
_cell.length_b   1.000
_cell.length_c   1.000
_cell.angle_alpha   90.00
_cell.angle_beta   90.00
_cell.angle_gamma   90.00
#
_symmetry.space_group_name_H-M   'P 1'
#
loop_
_entity.id
_entity.type
_entity.pdbx_description
1 polymer ?
#
loop_
_entity_poly.entity_id
_entity_poly.type
_entity_poly.pdbx_seq_one_letter_code
_entity_poly.pdbx_strand_id
1 'polypeptide(L)'
;ERIMTNATQITQAYEAAKDRYAAIGVDTDAVLEKLQGIKISMHCWQGDDVKGFLTPDGELTGGIMSTGNYPGAAHTPEQLRQDLEKAYSLIPGKHKLNLHAIYLDTDETVDLNEIEPRHFENG
;
A
#
# COMPACT_ATOMS: atom_id res chain seq x y z
N GLU A 1 30.81 11.17 6.91
CA GLU A 1 31.78 10.07 6.70
C GLU A 1 31.12 8.68 6.62
N ARG A 2 30.05 8.41 7.37
CA ARG A 2 29.31 7.13 7.34
C ARG A 2 28.53 6.86 6.06
N ILE A 3 28.12 7.88 5.33
CA ILE A 3 27.27 7.76 4.13
C ILE A 3 28.08 7.38 2.88
N MET A 4 29.30 7.83 2.78
CA MET A 4 30.13 7.55 1.58
C MET A 4 30.73 6.14 1.58
N THR A 5 31.05 5.57 2.73
CA THR A 5 31.47 4.17 2.88
C THR A 5 30.36 3.17 2.53
N ASN A 6 29.11 3.58 2.68
CA ASN A 6 27.96 2.70 2.42
C ASN A 6 27.67 2.52 0.91
N ALA A 7 27.88 3.55 0.08
CA ALA A 7 27.60 3.48 -1.34
C ALA A 7 28.54 2.49 -2.07
N THR A 8 29.83 2.51 -1.77
CA THR A 8 30.79 1.58 -2.36
C THR A 8 30.51 0.12 -1.96
N GLN A 9 30.18 -0.11 -0.70
CA GLN A 9 29.83 -1.44 -0.23
C GLN A 9 28.54 -1.97 -0.86
N ILE A 10 27.53 -1.11 -1.05
CA ILE A 10 26.28 -1.45 -1.72
C ILE A 10 26.55 -1.84 -3.18
N THR A 11 27.35 -1.05 -3.89
CA THR A 11 27.74 -1.37 -5.29
C THR A 11 28.46 -2.70 -5.38
N GLN A 12 29.43 -2.96 -4.52
CA GLN A 12 30.16 -4.22 -4.51
C GLN A 12 29.25 -5.41 -4.19
N ALA A 13 28.33 -5.25 -3.25
CA ALA A 13 27.35 -6.28 -2.91
C ALA A 13 26.39 -6.57 -4.08
N TYR A 14 25.98 -5.52 -4.79
CA TYR A 14 25.12 -5.64 -5.97
C TYR A 14 25.85 -6.41 -7.10
N GLU A 15 27.07 -6.04 -7.44
CA GLU A 15 27.84 -6.73 -8.48
C GLU A 15 28.10 -8.21 -8.12
N ALA A 16 28.42 -8.50 -6.87
CA ALA A 16 28.59 -9.87 -6.42
C ALA A 16 27.29 -10.69 -6.48
N ALA A 17 26.15 -10.07 -6.22
CA ALA A 17 24.83 -10.71 -6.39
C ALA A 17 24.52 -10.96 -7.86
N LYS A 18 24.80 -9.98 -8.74
CA LYS A 18 24.62 -10.06 -10.18
C LYS A 18 25.40 -11.26 -10.78
N ASP A 19 26.65 -11.44 -10.40
CA ASP A 19 27.46 -12.58 -10.83
C ASP A 19 26.85 -13.93 -10.41
N ARG A 20 26.31 -14.00 -9.19
CA ARG A 20 25.66 -15.23 -8.70
C ARG A 20 24.37 -15.55 -9.46
N TYR A 21 23.58 -14.54 -9.78
CA TYR A 21 22.36 -14.71 -10.59
C TYR A 21 22.72 -15.11 -12.02
N ALA A 22 23.76 -14.51 -12.61
CA ALA A 22 24.23 -14.87 -13.94
C ALA A 22 24.70 -16.34 -14.02
N ALA A 23 25.32 -16.86 -12.96
CA ALA A 23 25.75 -18.25 -12.89
C ALA A 23 24.60 -19.27 -12.97
N ILE A 24 23.38 -18.86 -12.66
CA ILE A 24 22.15 -19.67 -12.77
C ILE A 24 21.27 -19.26 -13.97
N GLY A 25 21.82 -18.43 -14.88
CA GLY A 25 21.15 -18.05 -16.13
C GLY A 25 20.18 -16.86 -15.99
N VAL A 26 20.25 -16.06 -14.91
CA VAL A 26 19.40 -14.90 -14.69
C VAL A 26 20.17 -13.62 -15.02
N ASP A 27 19.69 -12.87 -16.02
CA ASP A 27 20.13 -11.50 -16.31
C ASP A 27 19.35 -10.53 -15.41
N THR A 28 20.02 -10.05 -14.36
CA THR A 28 19.40 -9.16 -13.37
C THR A 28 18.99 -7.82 -13.93
N ASP A 29 19.74 -7.26 -14.87
CA ASP A 29 19.42 -5.96 -15.47
C ASP A 29 18.12 -6.07 -16.32
N ALA A 30 18.04 -7.11 -17.15
CA ALA A 30 16.83 -7.37 -17.94
C ALA A 30 15.60 -7.68 -17.07
N VAL A 31 15.80 -8.41 -15.95
CA VAL A 31 14.73 -8.69 -15.00
C VAL A 31 14.26 -7.43 -14.30
N LEU A 32 15.15 -6.55 -13.86
CA LEU A 32 14.81 -5.29 -13.21
C LEU A 32 14.05 -4.35 -14.17
N GLU A 33 14.47 -4.27 -15.43
CA GLU A 33 13.75 -3.52 -16.44
C GLU A 33 12.33 -4.06 -16.64
N LYS A 34 12.18 -5.38 -16.73
CA LYS A 34 10.89 -6.05 -16.87
C LYS A 34 9.99 -5.81 -15.66
N LEU A 35 10.54 -5.84 -14.45
CA LEU A 35 9.83 -5.57 -13.20
C LEU A 35 9.26 -4.15 -13.13
N GLN A 36 9.92 -3.14 -13.72
CA GLN A 36 9.41 -1.78 -13.80
C GLN A 36 8.07 -1.69 -14.54
N GLY A 37 7.79 -2.63 -15.43
CA GLY A 37 6.51 -2.73 -16.15
C GLY A 37 5.39 -3.40 -15.36
N ILE A 38 5.72 -4.12 -14.29
CA ILE A 38 4.77 -4.90 -13.50
C ILE A 38 4.15 -4.01 -12.43
N LYS A 39 2.81 -3.94 -12.42
CA LYS A 39 2.08 -3.19 -11.40
C LYS A 39 1.91 -4.07 -10.16
N ILE A 40 2.37 -3.57 -9.02
CA ILE A 40 2.19 -4.22 -7.73
C ILE A 40 0.94 -3.66 -7.06
N SER A 41 0.02 -4.54 -6.70
CA SER A 41 -1.19 -4.16 -5.98
C SER A 41 -0.93 -4.19 -4.48
N MET A 42 -1.14 -3.05 -3.82
CA MET A 42 -0.98 -2.90 -2.39
C MET A 42 -2.35 -2.93 -1.71
N HIS A 43 -2.46 -3.69 -0.64
CA HIS A 43 -3.63 -3.64 0.22
C HIS A 43 -3.60 -2.40 1.11
N CYS A 44 -4.75 -1.79 1.32
CA CYS A 44 -4.88 -0.55 2.10
C CYS A 44 -5.23 -0.77 3.58
N TRP A 45 -5.29 -2.00 4.04
CA TRP A 45 -5.76 -2.37 5.38
C TRP A 45 -5.09 -1.62 6.55
N GLN A 46 -3.89 -1.09 6.33
CA GLN A 46 -3.21 -0.26 7.33
C GLN A 46 -3.53 1.23 7.23
N GLY A 47 -4.13 1.67 6.13
CA GLY A 47 -4.52 3.06 5.95
C GLY A 47 -5.90 3.37 6.51
N ASP A 48 -6.87 2.54 6.15
CA ASP A 48 -8.27 2.68 6.58
C ASP A 48 -8.54 2.02 7.90
N ASP A 49 -7.69 1.08 8.21
CA ASP A 49 -7.83 0.26 9.34
C ASP A 49 -9.01 -0.70 9.37
N VAL A 50 -9.13 -1.43 10.44
CA VAL A 50 -10.21 -2.39 10.66
C VAL A 50 -11.54 -1.73 10.96
N LYS A 51 -11.56 -0.43 11.22
CA LYS A 51 -12.77 0.33 11.53
C LYS A 51 -13.51 0.82 10.28
N GLY A 52 -12.78 1.02 9.17
CA GLY A 52 -13.34 1.67 7.98
C GLY A 52 -13.78 3.11 8.24
N PHE A 53 -14.54 3.68 7.31
CA PHE A 53 -15.00 5.08 7.39
C PHE A 53 -16.43 5.23 7.93
N LEU A 54 -17.22 4.16 7.98
CA LEU A 54 -18.62 4.21 8.42
C LEU A 54 -18.78 4.49 9.90
N THR A 55 -17.91 3.89 10.71
CA THR A 55 -17.95 4.00 12.17
C THR A 55 -16.55 4.17 12.73
N PRO A 56 -15.88 5.32 12.50
CA PRO A 56 -14.48 5.51 12.88
C PRO A 56 -14.23 5.37 14.39
N ASP A 57 -15.25 5.68 15.21
CA ASP A 57 -15.21 5.56 16.66
C ASP A 57 -15.95 4.32 17.21
N GLY A 58 -16.43 3.44 16.32
CA GLY A 58 -17.16 2.23 16.67
C GLY A 58 -16.30 1.19 17.38
N GLU A 59 -16.95 0.33 18.18
CA GLU A 59 -16.31 -0.83 18.77
C GLU A 59 -15.97 -1.85 17.66
N LEU A 60 -14.79 -2.44 17.75
CA LEU A 60 -14.34 -3.49 16.83
C LEU A 60 -15.12 -4.77 17.10
N THR A 61 -15.88 -5.24 16.13
CA THR A 61 -16.71 -6.43 16.23
C THR A 61 -16.24 -7.53 15.28
N GLY A 62 -15.28 -8.31 15.71
CA GLY A 62 -14.79 -9.45 14.93
C GLY A 62 -13.57 -9.17 14.04
N GLY A 63 -12.98 -10.22 13.45
CA GLY A 63 -11.79 -10.14 12.61
C GLY A 63 -10.48 -9.99 13.38
N ILE A 64 -9.39 -9.75 12.65
CA ILE A 64 -8.08 -9.48 13.24
C ILE A 64 -8.01 -8.00 13.62
N MET A 65 -8.14 -7.73 14.91
CA MET A 65 -8.22 -6.37 15.46
C MET A 65 -6.86 -5.81 15.92
N SER A 66 -5.77 -6.26 15.32
CA SER A 66 -4.43 -5.96 15.83
C SER A 66 -3.80 -4.69 15.30
N THR A 67 -4.39 -4.04 14.30
CA THR A 67 -3.72 -2.98 13.55
C THR A 67 -4.37 -1.62 13.66
N GLY A 68 -5.61 -1.55 14.17
CA GLY A 68 -6.48 -0.40 14.09
C GLY A 68 -6.24 0.78 15.01
N ASN A 69 -5.17 0.83 15.77
CA ASN A 69 -5.00 1.86 16.81
C ASN A 69 -3.67 2.59 16.78
N TYR A 70 -2.99 2.65 15.63
CA TYR A 70 -1.79 3.45 15.58
C TYR A 70 -2.13 4.94 15.39
N PRO A 71 -1.34 5.86 15.98
CA PRO A 71 -1.53 7.29 15.78
C PRO A 71 -1.36 7.65 14.29
N GLY A 72 -2.31 8.38 13.72
CA GLY A 72 -2.30 8.78 12.32
C GLY A 72 -3.01 7.81 11.37
N ALA A 73 -3.78 6.85 11.88
CA ALA A 73 -4.69 6.07 11.05
C ALA A 73 -5.64 6.99 10.26
N ALA A 74 -5.89 6.68 9.00
CA ALA A 74 -6.82 7.44 8.18
C ALA A 74 -8.26 7.27 8.67
N HIS A 75 -8.98 8.39 8.82
CA HIS A 75 -10.38 8.43 9.23
C HIS A 75 -11.29 8.92 8.11
N THR A 76 -10.72 9.34 7.00
CA THR A 76 -11.45 9.80 5.82
C THR A 76 -10.81 9.26 4.55
N PRO A 77 -11.57 9.13 3.45
CA PRO A 77 -11.01 8.73 2.15
C PRO A 77 -9.87 9.63 1.69
N GLU A 78 -9.96 10.92 1.95
CA GLU A 78 -8.93 11.89 1.57
C GLU A 78 -7.61 11.64 2.34
N GLN A 79 -7.68 11.37 3.63
CA GLN A 79 -6.49 11.01 4.42
C GLN A 79 -5.86 9.72 3.91
N LEU A 80 -6.67 8.72 3.55
CA LEU A 80 -6.18 7.48 2.96
C LEU A 80 -5.46 7.73 1.63
N ARG A 81 -6.03 8.57 0.74
CA ARG A 81 -5.38 8.94 -0.53
C ARG A 81 -4.02 9.61 -0.30
N GLN A 82 -3.93 10.56 0.64
CA GLN A 82 -2.68 11.23 0.97
C GLN A 82 -1.61 10.27 1.50
N ASP A 83 -1.99 9.33 2.36
CA ASP A 83 -1.09 8.29 2.88
C ASP A 83 -0.61 7.36 1.76
N LEU A 84 -1.50 6.95 0.87
CA LEU A 84 -1.18 6.11 -0.28
C LEU A 84 -0.25 6.83 -1.28
N GLU A 85 -0.53 8.08 -1.61
CA GLU A 85 0.33 8.89 -2.46
C GLU A 85 1.73 9.02 -1.87
N LYS A 86 1.80 9.25 -0.56
CA LYS A 86 3.08 9.29 0.15
C LYS A 86 3.81 7.96 0.08
N ALA A 87 3.15 6.85 0.35
CA ALA A 87 3.73 5.52 0.26
C ALA A 87 4.22 5.22 -1.16
N TYR A 88 3.42 5.50 -2.18
CA TYR A 88 3.79 5.29 -3.58
C TYR A 88 4.96 6.17 -4.02
N SER A 89 5.09 7.37 -3.47
CA SER A 89 6.25 8.23 -3.76
C SER A 89 7.58 7.68 -3.22
N LEU A 90 7.52 6.77 -2.24
CA LEU A 90 8.69 6.17 -1.61
C LEU A 90 9.04 4.79 -2.17
N ILE A 91 8.12 4.13 -2.85
CA ILE A 91 8.28 2.78 -3.39
C ILE A 91 8.50 2.88 -4.90
N PRO A 92 9.62 2.42 -5.45
CA PRO A 92 9.86 2.46 -6.89
C PRO A 92 8.92 1.49 -7.63
N GLY A 93 8.58 1.84 -8.89
CA GLY A 93 7.79 1.00 -9.76
C GLY A 93 6.39 1.53 -10.03
N LYS A 94 5.51 0.66 -10.54
CA LYS A 94 4.11 0.99 -10.84
C LYS A 94 3.20 0.36 -9.80
N HIS A 95 2.26 1.14 -9.32
CA HIS A 95 1.39 0.74 -8.21
C HIS A 95 -0.05 0.55 -8.65
N LYS A 96 -0.76 -0.30 -7.92
CA LYS A 96 -2.20 -0.44 -7.87
C LYS A 96 -2.63 -0.50 -6.41
N LEU A 97 -3.89 -0.23 -6.16
CA LEU A 97 -4.50 -0.42 -4.86
C LEU A 97 -5.47 -1.60 -4.93
N ASN A 98 -5.51 -2.38 -3.86
CA ASN A 98 -6.53 -3.38 -3.64
C ASN A 98 -7.33 -3.01 -2.40
N LEU A 99 -8.56 -2.58 -2.63
CA LEU A 99 -9.51 -2.27 -1.57
C LEU A 99 -10.04 -3.59 -0.99
N HIS A 100 -10.11 -3.69 0.34
CA HIS A 100 -10.52 -4.93 1.02
C HIS A 100 -11.66 -4.73 2.03
N ALA A 101 -12.11 -3.50 2.23
CA ALA A 101 -13.18 -3.14 3.13
C ALA A 101 -14.30 -2.38 2.39
N ILE A 102 -15.39 -2.07 3.10
CA ILE A 102 -16.48 -1.26 2.57
C ILE A 102 -16.09 0.21 2.71
N TYR A 103 -15.88 0.87 1.60
CA TYR A 103 -15.55 2.30 1.51
C TYR A 103 -16.78 3.11 1.10
N LEU A 104 -17.79 3.07 1.95
CA LEU A 104 -18.96 3.89 1.75
C LEU A 104 -18.62 5.34 2.12
N ASP A 105 -18.69 6.23 1.15
CA ASP A 105 -18.44 7.66 1.31
C ASP A 105 -19.71 8.42 0.94
N THR A 106 -20.61 8.54 1.91
CA THR A 106 -21.89 9.24 1.75
C THR A 106 -22.28 9.95 3.02
N ASP A 107 -22.86 11.14 2.89
CA ASP A 107 -23.44 11.91 3.99
C ASP A 107 -24.83 11.38 4.41
N GLU A 108 -25.38 10.44 3.67
CA GLU A 108 -26.69 9.85 3.94
C GLU A 108 -26.56 8.69 4.93
N THR A 109 -27.51 8.58 5.85
CA THR A 109 -27.67 7.36 6.64
C THR A 109 -28.32 6.29 5.78
N VAL A 110 -27.53 5.34 5.30
CA VAL A 110 -27.98 4.27 4.39
C VAL A 110 -28.01 2.96 5.15
N ASP A 111 -29.14 2.23 5.07
CA ASP A 111 -29.19 0.84 5.51
C ASP A 111 -28.26 -0.01 4.66
N LEU A 112 -27.47 -0.89 5.27
CA LEU A 112 -26.51 -1.74 4.57
C LEU A 112 -27.14 -2.60 3.47
N ASN A 113 -28.44 -2.90 3.59
CA ASN A 113 -29.20 -3.64 2.58
C ASN A 113 -29.69 -2.76 1.42
N GLU A 114 -29.55 -1.44 1.53
CA GLU A 114 -29.99 -0.45 0.53
C GLU A 114 -28.81 0.25 -0.15
N ILE A 115 -27.59 -0.27 0.02
CA ILE A 115 -26.39 0.26 -0.61
C ILE A 115 -26.48 0.06 -2.14
N GLU A 116 -26.35 1.16 -2.87
CA GLU A 116 -26.34 1.23 -4.32
C GLU A 116 -25.00 1.75 -4.85
N PRO A 117 -24.63 1.50 -6.11
CA PRO A 117 -23.36 1.98 -6.71
C PRO A 117 -23.13 3.49 -6.56
N ARG A 118 -24.19 4.31 -6.60
CA ARG A 118 -24.09 5.77 -6.43
C ARG A 118 -23.49 6.21 -5.08
N HIS A 119 -23.58 5.37 -4.06
CA HIS A 119 -22.99 5.66 -2.74
C HIS A 119 -21.47 5.52 -2.70
N PHE A 120 -20.86 5.09 -3.81
CA PHE A 120 -19.41 4.95 -3.96
C PHE A 120 -18.81 5.90 -5.01
N GLU A 121 -19.61 6.82 -5.56
CA GLU A 121 -19.16 7.69 -6.67
C GLU A 121 -18.14 8.75 -6.23
N ASN A 122 -18.07 9.05 -4.94
CA ASN A 122 -17.16 10.06 -4.38
C ASN A 122 -15.92 9.43 -3.75
N GLY A 123 -15.85 8.11 -3.67
CA GLY A 123 -14.76 7.37 -3.03
C GLY A 123 -13.56 7.03 -3.91
#